data_64f8ab4ec357875fb1d0659d57d18b7f
#
_entry.id   64f8ab4ec357875fb1d0659d57d18b7f
#
_cell.length_a   1.000
_cell.length_b   1.000
_cell.length_c   1.000
_cell.angle_alpha   90.00
_cell.angle_beta   90.00
_cell.angle_gamma   90.00
#
_symmetry.space_group_name_H-M   'P 1'
#
loop_
_entity.id
_entity.type
_entity.pdbx_description
1 polymer ?
#
loop_
_entity_poly.entity_id
_entity_poly.type
_entity_poly.pdbx_seq_one_letter_code
_entity_poly.pdbx_strand_id
1 'polypeptide(L)'
;MKRHTRPLIIYLFVLLSFGCQKELPPIDTRWQHISNKRELSISGISPTTEKEKYLVVHDNKKKGQLRIGLIDLSADSLYAGLSWPTENLPIDLETLSDIPGLDNEYIAMGSWGFCYWIKLDLQSNKIDLIKEFRIPDSGPPLNLESFLILRRNKKIYAAWAHRGSDSEEAILFWGSISLFDEDITISLEDSVLINVPWPLVAKRHMSDMDIDNNNILWASATSDPGDNGPYETAIYKIGSFTFKNENINFNVAESFPKQFVFANNKVEALTVINNKIVFATDDENLGAAINISIDGY
;
A
#
# COMPACT_ATOMS: atom_id res chain seq x y z
N MET A 1 20.83 -79.35 -24.03
CA MET A 1 21.10 -78.24 -23.13
C MET A 1 20.15 -77.10 -23.53
N LYS A 2 19.07 -76.89 -22.75
CA LYS A 2 18.13 -75.80 -22.97
C LYS A 2 18.45 -74.70 -21.93
N ARG A 3 18.87 -73.52 -22.40
CA ARG A 3 19.11 -72.34 -21.57
C ARG A 3 17.76 -71.61 -21.33
N HIS A 4 17.32 -71.53 -20.06
CA HIS A 4 16.21 -70.71 -19.65
C HIS A 4 16.71 -69.27 -19.40
N THR A 5 16.29 -68.30 -20.22
CA THR A 5 16.42 -66.89 -19.97
C THR A 5 15.26 -66.42 -19.12
N ARG A 6 15.52 -65.90 -17.92
CA ARG A 6 14.54 -65.23 -17.06
C ARG A 6 14.42 -63.77 -17.46
N PRO A 7 13.20 -63.20 -17.61
CA PRO A 7 13.05 -61.78 -17.83
C PRO A 7 13.24 -60.99 -16.54
N LEU A 8 14.07 -59.95 -16.62
CA LEU A 8 14.29 -59.00 -15.56
C LEU A 8 13.12 -57.97 -15.59
N ILE A 9 12.21 -58.01 -14.58
CA ILE A 9 11.15 -57.01 -14.43
C ILE A 9 11.73 -55.83 -13.66
N ILE A 10 11.93 -54.70 -14.35
CA ILE A 10 12.34 -53.46 -13.74
C ILE A 10 11.06 -52.74 -13.26
N TYR A 11 10.86 -52.64 -11.93
CA TYR A 11 9.83 -51.82 -11.36
C TYR A 11 10.29 -50.34 -11.34
N LEU A 12 9.68 -49.53 -12.21
CA LEU A 12 9.87 -48.09 -12.22
C LEU A 12 8.99 -47.49 -11.11
N PHE A 13 9.58 -47.15 -9.97
CA PHE A 13 8.89 -46.37 -8.94
C PHE A 13 8.81 -44.89 -9.39
N VAL A 14 7.64 -44.45 -9.84
CA VAL A 14 7.33 -43.05 -10.05
C VAL A 14 6.97 -42.45 -8.69
N LEU A 15 7.92 -41.77 -8.06
CA LEU A 15 7.66 -40.93 -6.90
C LEU A 15 6.87 -39.68 -7.36
N LEU A 16 5.55 -39.72 -7.25
CA LEU A 16 4.68 -38.57 -7.31
C LEU A 16 4.91 -37.75 -6.03
N SER A 17 5.77 -36.75 -6.10
CA SER A 17 5.83 -35.70 -5.07
C SER A 17 4.58 -34.85 -5.19
N PHE A 18 3.55 -35.17 -4.41
CA PHE A 18 2.47 -34.23 -4.14
C PHE A 18 3.06 -33.10 -3.29
N GLY A 19 3.46 -32.01 -3.96
CA GLY A 19 3.69 -30.75 -3.29
C GLY A 19 2.37 -30.33 -2.64
N CYS A 20 2.31 -30.39 -1.32
CA CYS A 20 1.21 -29.83 -0.56
C CYS A 20 1.24 -28.31 -0.78
N GLN A 21 0.54 -27.81 -1.79
CA GLN A 21 0.19 -26.40 -1.85
C GLN A 21 -0.67 -26.15 -0.62
N LYS A 22 -0.13 -25.45 0.35
CA LYS A 22 -0.89 -24.96 1.47
C LYS A 22 -1.96 -24.04 0.87
N GLU A 23 -3.21 -24.53 0.75
CA GLU A 23 -4.33 -23.69 0.39
C GLU A 23 -4.37 -22.54 1.40
N LEU A 24 -4.35 -21.31 0.92
CA LEU A 24 -4.55 -20.15 1.77
C LEU A 24 -5.94 -20.30 2.41
N PRO A 25 -6.07 -20.05 3.72
CA PRO A 25 -7.38 -20.11 4.36
C PRO A 25 -8.35 -19.18 3.63
N PRO A 26 -9.64 -19.52 3.51
CA PRO A 26 -10.63 -18.64 2.91
C PRO A 26 -10.66 -17.35 3.72
N ILE A 27 -10.34 -16.24 3.06
CA ILE A 27 -10.36 -14.92 3.67
C ILE A 27 -11.83 -14.53 3.79
N ASP A 28 -12.30 -14.29 5.02
CA ASP A 28 -13.61 -13.69 5.26
C ASP A 28 -13.57 -12.21 4.85
N THR A 29 -13.75 -11.97 3.56
CA THR A 29 -13.69 -10.66 2.93
C THR A 29 -15.04 -9.98 3.00
N ARG A 30 -15.39 -9.46 4.16
CA ARG A 30 -16.58 -8.61 4.28
C ARG A 30 -16.24 -7.19 3.89
N TRP A 31 -16.31 -6.91 2.60
CA TRP A 31 -16.18 -5.56 2.08
C TRP A 31 -17.38 -4.71 2.50
N GLN A 32 -17.11 -3.58 3.11
CA GLN A 32 -18.11 -2.55 3.36
C GLN A 32 -18.03 -1.53 2.24
N HIS A 33 -19.13 -1.39 1.52
CA HIS A 33 -19.23 -0.47 0.41
C HIS A 33 -19.27 0.97 0.91
N ILE A 34 -18.39 1.82 0.35
CA ILE A 34 -18.31 3.25 0.69
C ILE A 34 -19.11 4.08 -0.31
N SER A 35 -18.89 3.88 -1.61
CA SER A 35 -19.53 4.67 -2.66
C SER A 35 -19.45 3.98 -4.02
N ASN A 36 -20.45 4.24 -4.88
CA ASN A 36 -20.41 3.90 -6.31
C ASN A 36 -19.82 5.03 -7.18
N LYS A 37 -19.33 6.12 -6.58
CA LYS A 37 -18.80 7.25 -7.32
C LYS A 37 -17.30 7.12 -7.48
N ARG A 38 -16.81 7.19 -8.72
CA ARG A 38 -15.38 7.20 -9.04
C ARG A 38 -14.61 8.26 -8.22
N GLU A 39 -15.17 9.44 -8.07
CA GLU A 39 -14.54 10.55 -7.34
C GLU A 39 -14.36 10.29 -5.83
N LEU A 40 -14.87 9.19 -5.31
CA LEU A 40 -14.69 8.75 -3.92
C LEU A 40 -13.87 7.45 -3.83
N SER A 41 -13.25 7.02 -4.93
CA SER A 41 -12.23 5.97 -4.92
C SER A 41 -11.08 6.34 -3.98
N ILE A 42 -10.51 5.35 -3.29
CA ILE A 42 -9.55 5.57 -2.21
C ILE A 42 -8.18 5.10 -2.66
N SER A 43 -7.24 6.05 -2.78
CA SER A 43 -5.86 5.82 -3.22
C SER A 43 -4.86 5.82 -2.06
N GLY A 44 -5.26 6.25 -0.86
CA GLY A 44 -4.43 6.17 0.35
C GLY A 44 -5.28 6.21 1.60
N ILE A 45 -4.86 5.49 2.65
CA ILE A 45 -5.56 5.37 3.92
C ILE A 45 -4.59 5.38 5.09
N SER A 46 -4.96 6.04 6.19
CA SER A 46 -4.20 6.01 7.42
C SER A 46 -5.12 6.07 8.65
N PRO A 47 -4.76 5.44 9.77
CA PRO A 47 -5.58 5.46 10.97
C PRO A 47 -5.61 6.85 11.61
N THR A 48 -6.68 7.14 12.35
CA THR A 48 -6.71 8.25 13.29
C THR A 48 -6.44 7.77 14.71
N THR A 49 -6.34 8.70 15.66
CA THR A 49 -6.26 8.35 17.09
C THR A 49 -7.57 7.77 17.63
N GLU A 50 -8.69 7.91 16.93
CA GLU A 50 -9.95 7.28 17.27
C GLU A 50 -10.07 5.90 16.60
N LYS A 51 -10.56 4.94 17.39
CA LYS A 51 -10.74 3.58 16.90
C LYS A 51 -11.75 3.53 15.74
N GLU A 52 -11.43 2.70 14.72
CA GLU A 52 -12.31 2.48 13.56
C GLU A 52 -12.57 3.74 12.72
N LYS A 53 -11.72 4.78 12.89
CA LYS A 53 -11.71 5.97 12.03
C LYS A 53 -10.43 6.07 11.24
N TYR A 54 -10.58 6.38 9.95
CA TYR A 54 -9.49 6.42 8.99
C TYR A 54 -9.58 7.68 8.15
N LEU A 55 -8.46 8.37 8.01
CA LEU A 55 -8.32 9.43 7.02
C LEU A 55 -7.97 8.79 5.67
N VAL A 56 -8.59 9.27 4.60
CA VAL A 56 -8.38 8.75 3.24
C VAL A 56 -8.13 9.87 2.25
N VAL A 57 -7.39 9.58 1.19
CA VAL A 57 -7.15 10.51 0.08
C VAL A 57 -7.67 9.95 -1.24
N HIS A 58 -7.90 10.84 -2.20
CA HIS A 58 -8.46 10.56 -3.52
C HIS A 58 -7.55 11.12 -4.61
N ASP A 59 -7.34 10.38 -5.70
CA ASP A 59 -6.52 10.73 -6.86
C ASP A 59 -7.13 11.82 -7.75
N ASN A 60 -8.11 12.51 -7.26
CA ASN A 60 -8.88 13.50 -8.00
C ASN A 60 -8.03 14.65 -8.55
N LYS A 61 -8.31 15.06 -9.79
CA LYS A 61 -7.52 16.07 -10.54
C LYS A 61 -8.28 17.35 -10.83
N LYS A 62 -9.63 17.34 -10.76
CA LYS A 62 -10.47 18.47 -11.19
C LYS A 62 -10.87 19.37 -10.03
N LYS A 63 -11.07 20.66 -10.33
CA LYS A 63 -11.63 21.61 -9.36
C LYS A 63 -13.03 21.15 -8.92
N GLY A 64 -13.33 21.26 -7.63
CA GLY A 64 -14.62 20.87 -7.04
C GLY A 64 -14.72 19.40 -6.63
N GLN A 65 -13.75 18.54 -6.98
CA GLN A 65 -13.67 17.19 -6.46
C GLN A 65 -12.96 17.19 -5.10
N LEU A 66 -13.37 16.30 -4.19
CA LEU A 66 -12.73 16.10 -2.90
C LEU A 66 -11.31 15.53 -3.06
N ARG A 67 -10.43 15.88 -2.15
CA ARG A 67 -9.05 15.35 -2.07
C ARG A 67 -8.86 14.45 -0.89
N ILE A 68 -9.73 14.58 0.11
CA ILE A 68 -9.57 13.95 1.40
C ILE A 68 -10.94 13.67 2.00
N GLY A 69 -11.05 12.59 2.76
CA GLY A 69 -12.26 12.17 3.45
C GLY A 69 -11.96 11.44 4.74
N LEU A 70 -12.98 11.26 5.54
CA LEU A 70 -12.94 10.49 6.78
C LEU A 70 -13.88 9.31 6.67
N ILE A 71 -13.40 8.12 6.98
CA ILE A 71 -14.21 6.91 7.17
C ILE A 71 -14.38 6.67 8.66
N ASP A 72 -15.61 6.47 9.09
CA ASP A 72 -15.96 6.10 10.48
C ASP A 72 -16.83 4.83 10.43
N LEU A 73 -16.24 3.70 10.78
CA LEU A 73 -16.93 2.40 10.73
C LEU A 73 -17.92 2.19 11.89
N SER A 74 -17.92 3.10 12.86
CA SER A 74 -18.86 3.10 13.98
C SER A 74 -20.09 3.98 13.73
N ALA A 75 -20.09 4.81 12.69
CA ALA A 75 -21.15 5.74 12.36
C ALA A 75 -22.18 5.15 11.37
N ASP A 76 -23.40 5.66 11.40
CA ASP A 76 -24.45 5.30 10.43
C ASP A 76 -24.06 5.72 8.99
N SER A 77 -23.36 6.85 8.85
CA SER A 77 -22.76 7.29 7.60
C SER A 77 -21.27 6.98 7.63
N LEU A 78 -20.85 6.00 6.85
CA LEU A 78 -19.48 5.50 6.84
C LEU A 78 -18.45 6.52 6.33
N TYR A 79 -18.87 7.51 5.52
CA TYR A 79 -17.96 8.43 4.85
C TYR A 79 -18.39 9.87 4.98
N ALA A 80 -17.43 10.74 5.28
CA ALA A 80 -17.57 12.18 5.26
C ALA A 80 -16.45 12.83 4.43
N GLY A 81 -16.81 13.57 3.39
CA GLY A 81 -15.84 14.38 2.63
C GLY A 81 -15.36 15.57 3.46
N LEU A 82 -14.05 15.80 3.44
CA LEU A 82 -13.43 16.94 4.10
C LEU A 82 -12.95 17.99 3.10
N SER A 83 -12.94 19.26 3.53
CA SER A 83 -12.42 20.34 2.70
C SER A 83 -10.90 20.38 2.78
N TRP A 84 -10.24 20.50 1.63
CA TRP A 84 -8.83 20.84 1.59
C TRP A 84 -8.62 22.27 2.10
N PRO A 85 -7.58 22.55 2.91
CA PRO A 85 -7.46 23.82 3.65
C PRO A 85 -7.10 25.03 2.79
N THR A 86 -6.70 24.84 1.54
CA THR A 86 -6.29 25.91 0.63
C THR A 86 -7.02 25.85 -0.72
N GLU A 87 -7.01 26.95 -1.46
CA GLU A 87 -7.57 27.01 -2.83
C GLU A 87 -6.73 26.22 -3.83
N ASN A 88 -5.42 26.09 -3.57
CA ASN A 88 -4.51 25.25 -4.35
C ASN A 88 -4.71 23.79 -3.97
N LEU A 89 -5.57 23.12 -4.72
CA LEU A 89 -5.86 21.71 -4.48
C LEU A 89 -4.69 20.83 -4.95
N PRO A 90 -4.27 19.83 -4.18
CA PRO A 90 -3.35 18.81 -4.68
C PRO A 90 -3.96 18.08 -5.88
N ILE A 91 -3.09 17.57 -6.71
CA ILE A 91 -3.47 16.81 -7.90
C ILE A 91 -2.93 15.39 -7.72
N ASP A 92 -3.81 14.38 -7.96
CA ASP A 92 -3.36 13.01 -8.05
C ASP A 92 -2.75 12.50 -6.75
N LEU A 93 -3.46 12.62 -5.61
CA LEU A 93 -3.02 12.07 -4.34
C LEU A 93 -3.13 10.54 -4.37
N GLU A 94 -2.01 9.86 -4.12
CA GLU A 94 -1.89 8.40 -4.29
C GLU A 94 -1.68 7.66 -2.96
N THR A 95 -1.25 8.35 -1.92
CA THR A 95 -0.93 7.68 -0.66
C THR A 95 -1.04 8.62 0.54
N LEU A 96 -1.22 8.04 1.73
CA LEU A 96 -1.33 8.75 2.99
C LEU A 96 -0.61 7.97 4.09
N SER A 97 0.39 8.58 4.72
CA SER A 97 1.11 7.98 5.85
C SER A 97 0.94 8.82 7.10
N ASP A 98 0.62 8.21 8.25
CA ASP A 98 0.74 8.87 9.54
C ASP A 98 2.22 9.15 9.89
N ILE A 99 2.43 10.17 10.74
CA ILE A 99 3.76 10.50 11.25
C ILE A 99 3.90 9.89 12.64
N PRO A 100 4.73 8.84 12.84
CA PRO A 100 4.83 8.16 14.10
C PRO A 100 5.20 9.08 15.27
N GLY A 101 4.31 9.15 16.27
CA GLY A 101 4.46 9.98 17.47
C GLY A 101 3.91 11.40 17.33
N LEU A 102 3.18 11.71 16.26
CA LEU A 102 2.37 12.92 16.12
C LEU A 102 0.90 12.52 15.88
N ASP A 103 0.05 12.89 16.83
CA ASP A 103 -1.37 12.54 16.80
C ASP A 103 -2.10 13.22 15.65
N ASN A 104 -2.73 12.42 14.78
CA ASN A 104 -3.51 12.87 13.63
C ASN A 104 -2.75 13.81 12.68
N GLU A 105 -1.45 13.61 12.55
CA GLU A 105 -0.62 14.30 11.58
C GLU A 105 -0.12 13.30 10.52
N TYR A 106 -0.20 13.70 9.25
CA TYR A 106 0.00 12.82 8.11
C TYR A 106 0.81 13.50 7.01
N ILE A 107 1.44 12.69 6.17
CA ILE A 107 1.95 13.11 4.88
C ILE A 107 1.07 12.49 3.80
N ALA A 108 0.39 13.33 3.01
CA ALA A 108 -0.25 12.93 1.77
C ALA A 108 0.72 13.19 0.60
N MET A 109 0.84 12.26 -0.34
CA MET A 109 1.73 12.41 -1.48
C MET A 109 1.00 12.13 -2.79
N GLY A 110 1.28 12.93 -3.81
CA GLY A 110 0.82 12.72 -5.17
C GLY A 110 1.82 11.95 -6.02
N SER A 111 1.37 11.41 -7.16
CA SER A 111 2.13 10.54 -8.08
C SER A 111 3.47 11.12 -8.54
N TRP A 112 3.66 12.44 -8.50
CA TRP A 112 4.89 13.11 -8.89
C TRP A 112 5.75 13.58 -7.71
N GLY A 113 5.47 13.04 -6.50
CA GLY A 113 6.25 13.28 -5.29
C GLY A 113 6.02 14.64 -4.62
N PHE A 114 4.92 15.35 -4.95
CA PHE A 114 4.48 16.50 -4.15
C PHE A 114 3.87 15.98 -2.85
N CYS A 115 4.40 16.44 -1.73
CA CYS A 115 4.02 16.01 -0.39
C CYS A 115 3.40 17.15 0.40
N TYR A 116 2.38 16.82 1.18
CA TYR A 116 1.60 17.73 2.00
C TYR A 116 1.55 17.21 3.42
N TRP A 117 2.22 17.89 4.35
CA TRP A 117 2.09 17.61 5.77
C TRP A 117 0.83 18.26 6.28
N ILE A 118 -0.13 17.45 6.69
CA ILE A 118 -1.45 17.88 7.15
C ILE A 118 -1.72 17.40 8.56
N LYS A 119 -2.61 18.10 9.25
CA LYS A 119 -3.14 17.75 10.57
C LYS A 119 -4.66 17.71 10.54
N LEU A 120 -5.23 16.64 11.08
CA LEU A 120 -6.67 16.49 11.24
C LEU A 120 -7.08 16.87 12.66
N ASP A 121 -7.99 17.85 12.78
CA ASP A 121 -8.76 18.09 14.00
C ASP A 121 -10.03 17.23 13.97
N LEU A 122 -10.06 16.16 14.75
CA LEU A 122 -11.19 15.23 14.82
C LEU A 122 -12.46 15.84 15.45
N GLN A 123 -12.34 16.91 16.25
CA GLN A 123 -13.51 17.54 16.88
C GLN A 123 -14.28 18.40 15.88
N SER A 124 -13.55 19.10 15.03
CA SER A 124 -14.16 19.99 14.02
C SER A 124 -14.21 19.37 12.63
N ASN A 125 -13.62 18.20 12.42
CA ASN A 125 -13.42 17.56 11.11
C ASN A 125 -12.74 18.49 10.09
N LYS A 126 -11.72 19.23 10.55
CA LYS A 126 -10.95 20.15 9.72
C LYS A 126 -9.54 19.65 9.49
N ILE A 127 -9.03 19.99 8.32
CA ILE A 127 -7.64 19.75 7.95
C ILE A 127 -6.90 21.08 7.96
N ASP A 128 -5.74 21.09 8.61
CA ASP A 128 -4.75 22.15 8.52
C ASP A 128 -3.58 21.67 7.66
N LEU A 129 -3.13 22.50 6.71
CA LEU A 129 -1.90 22.28 5.96
C LEU A 129 -0.74 22.91 6.75
N ILE A 130 0.18 22.05 7.22
CA ILE A 130 1.33 22.50 8.00
C ILE A 130 2.45 22.93 7.06
N LYS A 131 2.79 22.07 6.06
CA LYS A 131 3.90 22.33 5.14
C LYS A 131 3.75 21.57 3.83
N GLU A 132 4.33 22.10 2.77
CA GLU A 132 4.49 21.43 1.49
C GLU A 132 5.98 21.15 1.24
N PHE A 133 6.30 20.01 0.62
CA PHE A 133 7.65 19.67 0.20
C PHE A 133 7.60 18.72 -1.00
N ARG A 134 8.75 18.30 -1.50
CA ARG A 134 8.81 17.39 -2.64
C ARG A 134 9.89 16.33 -2.43
N ILE A 135 9.59 15.10 -2.87
CA ILE A 135 10.56 14.02 -3.00
C ILE A 135 11.61 14.44 -4.04
N PRO A 136 12.91 14.40 -3.72
CA PRO A 136 13.98 14.69 -4.68
C PRO A 136 13.90 13.76 -5.90
N ASP A 137 14.24 14.29 -7.07
CA ASP A 137 14.30 13.56 -8.35
C ASP A 137 13.03 12.78 -8.71
N SER A 138 11.88 13.22 -8.16
CA SER A 138 10.57 12.67 -8.44
C SER A 138 9.93 13.31 -9.68
N GLY A 139 8.98 12.61 -10.27
CA GLY A 139 8.25 13.02 -11.48
C GLY A 139 8.56 12.07 -12.64
N PRO A 140 7.98 12.33 -13.84
CA PRO A 140 8.12 11.45 -14.98
C PRO A 140 9.59 11.13 -15.30
N PRO A 141 9.94 9.84 -15.60
CA PRO A 141 9.01 8.73 -15.84
C PRO A 141 8.46 8.02 -14.61
N LEU A 142 8.90 8.37 -13.41
CA LEU A 142 8.41 7.74 -12.18
C LEU A 142 6.94 8.10 -11.93
N ASN A 143 6.17 7.10 -11.53
CA ASN A 143 4.82 7.25 -10.98
C ASN A 143 4.83 6.68 -9.56
N LEU A 144 4.82 7.56 -8.55
CA LEU A 144 4.91 7.17 -7.15
C LEU A 144 3.49 6.93 -6.63
N GLU A 145 3.25 5.72 -6.10
CA GLU A 145 1.95 5.33 -5.56
C GLU A 145 2.01 4.96 -4.08
N SER A 146 3.21 4.89 -3.50
CA SER A 146 3.38 4.50 -2.10
C SER A 146 4.35 5.41 -1.38
N PHE A 147 4.03 5.76 -0.14
CA PHE A 147 4.90 6.54 0.73
C PHE A 147 4.62 6.18 2.19
N LEU A 148 5.66 6.03 2.99
CA LEU A 148 5.53 5.83 4.42
C LEU A 148 6.62 6.53 5.21
N ILE A 149 6.29 6.94 6.44
CA ILE A 149 7.20 7.51 7.42
C ILE A 149 7.52 6.44 8.47
N LEU A 150 8.82 6.27 8.73
CA LEU A 150 9.32 5.40 9.79
C LEU A 150 10.01 6.23 10.86
N ARG A 151 9.91 5.80 12.11
CA ARG A 151 10.62 6.45 13.21
C ARG A 151 11.44 5.43 13.99
N ARG A 152 12.71 5.74 14.19
CA ARG A 152 13.55 4.97 15.11
C ARG A 152 14.27 5.92 16.06
N ASN A 153 13.96 5.80 17.36
CA ASN A 153 14.42 6.74 18.38
C ASN A 153 14.01 8.20 18.04
N LYS A 154 15.00 9.07 17.83
CA LYS A 154 14.79 10.48 17.46
C LYS A 154 14.86 10.73 15.96
N LYS A 155 15.29 9.74 15.16
CA LYS A 155 15.40 9.87 13.70
C LYS A 155 14.12 9.45 13.00
N ILE A 156 13.85 10.14 11.91
CA ILE A 156 12.73 9.88 11.01
C ILE A 156 13.33 9.49 9.66
N TYR A 157 12.67 8.52 9.04
CA TYR A 157 13.02 8.01 7.72
C TYR A 157 11.77 8.00 6.87
N ALA A 158 11.95 8.03 5.56
CA ALA A 158 10.89 7.87 4.59
C ALA A 158 11.22 6.70 3.67
N ALA A 159 10.19 5.99 3.21
CA ALA A 159 10.28 5.09 2.08
C ALA A 159 9.18 5.46 1.09
N TRP A 160 9.47 5.32 -0.21
CA TRP A 160 8.51 5.60 -1.28
C TRP A 160 8.74 4.66 -2.45
N ALA A 161 7.72 4.42 -3.25
CA ALA A 161 7.87 3.50 -4.35
C ALA A 161 7.26 4.00 -5.65
N HIS A 162 7.99 3.76 -6.76
CA HIS A 162 7.44 3.73 -8.10
C HIS A 162 6.70 2.41 -8.32
N ARG A 163 5.49 2.48 -8.85
CA ARG A 163 4.57 1.32 -8.92
C ARG A 163 5.03 0.18 -9.82
N GLY A 164 5.84 0.48 -10.87
CA GLY A 164 6.15 -0.47 -11.93
C GLY A 164 4.98 -0.75 -12.88
N SER A 165 5.18 -1.71 -13.78
CA SER A 165 4.20 -2.15 -14.79
C SER A 165 4.49 -3.58 -15.24
N ASP A 166 3.73 -4.12 -16.20
CA ASP A 166 4.01 -5.45 -16.79
C ASP A 166 5.44 -5.60 -17.34
N SER A 167 6.03 -4.51 -17.83
CA SER A 167 7.36 -4.50 -18.45
C SER A 167 8.43 -3.83 -17.60
N GLU A 168 8.08 -3.29 -16.43
CA GLU A 168 8.96 -2.53 -15.58
C GLU A 168 8.75 -2.90 -14.13
N GLU A 169 9.82 -3.26 -13.42
CA GLU A 169 9.77 -3.56 -12.00
C GLU A 169 9.43 -2.31 -11.19
N ALA A 170 8.78 -2.46 -10.05
CA ALA A 170 8.67 -1.36 -9.09
C ALA A 170 10.04 -1.02 -8.51
N ILE A 171 10.21 0.22 -8.07
CA ILE A 171 11.42 0.68 -7.39
C ILE A 171 11.01 1.16 -6.01
N LEU A 172 11.49 0.47 -4.99
CA LEU A 172 11.37 0.92 -3.60
C LEU A 172 12.61 1.73 -3.25
N PHE A 173 12.41 2.97 -2.83
CA PHE A 173 13.42 3.90 -2.34
C PHE A 173 13.27 4.09 -0.84
N TRP A 174 14.37 4.41 -0.15
CA TRP A 174 14.33 4.82 1.25
C TRP A 174 15.47 5.76 1.61
N GLY A 175 15.25 6.50 2.70
CA GLY A 175 16.27 7.43 3.19
C GLY A 175 15.85 8.13 4.46
N SER A 176 16.71 9.04 4.93
CA SER A 176 16.43 9.88 6.08
C SER A 176 15.66 11.14 5.68
N ILE A 177 14.80 11.63 6.58
CA ILE A 177 14.03 12.86 6.40
C ILE A 177 14.20 13.81 7.58
N SER A 178 14.54 15.07 7.30
CA SER A 178 14.59 16.18 8.26
C SER A 178 13.23 16.87 8.30
N LEU A 179 12.24 16.22 8.92
CA LEU A 179 10.84 16.66 8.90
C LEU A 179 10.59 17.95 9.69
N PHE A 180 11.34 18.16 10.80
CA PHE A 180 11.12 19.27 11.72
C PHE A 180 12.00 20.50 11.47
N ASP A 181 12.86 20.43 10.46
CA ASP A 181 13.70 21.57 10.09
C ASP A 181 12.87 22.65 9.34
N GLU A 182 13.44 23.85 9.20
CA GLU A 182 12.80 24.93 8.46
C GLU A 182 12.45 24.48 7.03
N ASP A 183 13.39 23.82 6.37
CA ASP A 183 13.20 23.16 5.09
C ASP A 183 13.18 21.65 5.27
N ILE A 184 12.07 21.00 4.87
CA ILE A 184 12.00 19.54 4.87
C ILE A 184 12.90 19.01 3.75
N THR A 185 13.86 18.19 4.12
CA THR A 185 14.78 17.54 3.18
C THR A 185 14.73 16.03 3.32
N ILE A 186 14.80 15.33 2.18
CA ILE A 186 14.94 13.88 2.12
C ILE A 186 16.30 13.57 1.50
N SER A 187 17.07 12.73 2.19
CA SER A 187 18.33 12.18 1.68
C SER A 187 18.12 10.73 1.30
N LEU A 188 18.12 10.44 -0.01
CA LEU A 188 18.06 9.06 -0.50
C LEU A 188 19.28 8.29 0.00
N GLU A 189 19.07 7.16 0.65
CA GLU A 189 20.13 6.26 1.11
C GLU A 189 20.37 5.13 0.11
N ASP A 190 19.26 4.48 -0.36
CA ASP A 190 19.38 3.39 -1.33
C ASP A 190 18.01 3.10 -1.98
N SER A 191 18.00 2.13 -2.90
CA SER A 191 16.80 1.64 -3.58
C SER A 191 16.94 0.18 -4.00
N VAL A 192 15.80 -0.47 -4.27
CA VAL A 192 15.78 -1.85 -4.77
C VAL A 192 14.63 -2.07 -5.74
N LEU A 193 14.85 -2.95 -6.72
CA LEU A 193 13.81 -3.39 -7.66
C LEU A 193 12.92 -4.46 -7.02
N ILE A 194 11.62 -4.32 -7.20
CA ILE A 194 10.61 -5.27 -6.69
C ILE A 194 9.79 -5.80 -7.85
N ASN A 195 9.79 -7.13 -7.99
CA ASN A 195 9.04 -7.84 -9.02
C ASN A 195 8.19 -8.94 -8.38
N VAL A 196 6.93 -8.66 -8.12
CA VAL A 196 6.01 -9.65 -7.55
C VAL A 196 5.45 -10.56 -8.64
N PRO A 197 5.17 -11.85 -8.32
CA PRO A 197 4.79 -12.83 -9.33
C PRO A 197 3.35 -12.68 -9.86
N TRP A 198 2.48 -11.94 -9.19
CA TRP A 198 1.07 -11.78 -9.54
C TRP A 198 0.54 -10.40 -9.09
N PRO A 199 -0.42 -9.73 -9.80
CA PRO A 199 -1.18 -10.19 -10.98
C PRO A 199 -0.31 -10.48 -12.21
N LEU A 200 -0.89 -11.16 -13.21
CA LEU A 200 -0.12 -11.58 -14.42
C LEU A 200 -0.18 -10.58 -15.57
N VAL A 201 -1.21 -9.73 -15.58
CA VAL A 201 -1.46 -8.75 -16.67
C VAL A 201 -1.93 -7.43 -16.10
N ALA A 202 -1.66 -6.36 -16.80
CA ALA A 202 -1.95 -4.97 -16.41
C ALA A 202 -1.43 -4.66 -14.98
N LYS A 203 -0.26 -5.21 -14.66
CA LYS A 203 0.29 -5.26 -13.32
C LYS A 203 0.84 -3.91 -12.87
N ARG A 204 0.55 -3.57 -11.62
CA ARG A 204 1.28 -2.62 -10.78
C ARG A 204 1.89 -3.42 -9.65
N HIS A 205 3.21 -3.38 -9.50
CA HIS A 205 3.92 -4.22 -8.51
C HIS A 205 3.78 -3.70 -7.08
N MET A 206 3.63 -2.38 -6.92
CA MET A 206 3.46 -1.71 -5.63
C MET A 206 2.47 -0.56 -5.79
N SER A 207 1.20 -0.80 -5.46
CA SER A 207 0.14 0.20 -5.52
C SER A 207 -0.05 0.95 -4.20
N ASP A 208 0.26 0.32 -3.07
CA ASP A 208 0.40 0.97 -1.76
C ASP A 208 1.25 0.11 -0.83
N MET A 209 1.74 0.69 0.26
CA MET A 209 2.56 -0.01 1.25
C MET A 209 2.40 0.55 2.65
N ASP A 210 2.54 -0.32 3.66
CA ASP A 210 2.66 0.07 5.05
C ASP A 210 3.53 -0.93 5.82
N ILE A 211 3.89 -0.60 7.06
CA ILE A 211 4.82 -1.37 7.87
C ILE A 211 4.17 -1.86 9.16
N ASP A 212 4.48 -3.09 9.55
CA ASP A 212 4.04 -3.63 10.82
C ASP A 212 5.02 -3.32 11.97
N ASN A 213 4.63 -3.69 13.19
CA ASN A 213 5.43 -3.48 14.41
C ASN A 213 6.78 -4.25 14.40
N ASN A 214 6.97 -5.20 13.49
CA ASN A 214 8.21 -5.95 13.29
C ASN A 214 9.07 -5.35 12.19
N ASN A 215 8.71 -4.18 11.67
CA ASN A 215 9.31 -3.50 10.52
C ASN A 215 9.20 -4.32 9.22
N ILE A 216 8.23 -5.22 9.10
CA ILE A 216 7.94 -5.93 7.86
C ILE A 216 7.12 -5.01 6.97
N LEU A 217 7.59 -4.80 5.74
CA LEU A 217 6.90 -4.03 4.71
C LEU A 217 5.84 -4.89 4.03
N TRP A 218 4.61 -4.45 4.12
CA TRP A 218 3.47 -4.99 3.40
C TRP A 218 3.18 -4.11 2.19
N ALA A 219 2.83 -4.72 1.07
CA ALA A 219 2.45 -3.98 -0.12
C ALA A 219 1.30 -4.66 -0.86
N SER A 220 0.46 -3.86 -1.51
CA SER A 220 -0.51 -4.32 -2.49
C SER A 220 0.11 -4.31 -3.89
N ALA A 221 -0.23 -5.32 -4.67
CA ALA A 221 0.02 -5.36 -6.10
C ALA A 221 -1.31 -5.58 -6.81
N THR A 222 -1.64 -4.70 -7.75
CA THR A 222 -2.94 -4.70 -8.40
C THR A 222 -2.84 -4.91 -9.92
N SER A 223 -3.91 -5.40 -10.53
CA SER A 223 -4.11 -5.30 -11.97
C SER A 223 -4.93 -4.04 -12.28
N ASP A 224 -4.54 -3.34 -13.32
CA ASP A 224 -5.28 -2.18 -13.83
C ASP A 224 -5.56 -2.33 -15.33
N PRO A 225 -6.58 -3.13 -15.69
CA PRO A 225 -6.96 -3.34 -17.09
C PRO A 225 -7.81 -2.20 -17.66
N GLY A 226 -8.00 -1.12 -16.90
CA GLY A 226 -8.83 0.04 -17.23
C GLY A 226 -10.05 0.19 -16.31
N ASP A 227 -10.79 1.26 -16.49
CA ASP A 227 -11.78 1.85 -15.57
C ASP A 227 -12.95 0.93 -15.12
N ASN A 228 -13.13 -0.24 -15.70
CA ASN A 228 -14.27 -1.13 -15.40
C ASN A 228 -13.84 -2.54 -14.94
N GLY A 229 -12.55 -2.76 -14.69
CA GLY A 229 -12.05 -4.06 -14.29
C GLY A 229 -12.19 -5.17 -15.35
N PRO A 230 -12.20 -6.47 -14.98
CA PRO A 230 -12.11 -6.95 -13.61
C PRO A 230 -10.73 -6.70 -12.99
N TYR A 231 -10.72 -6.35 -11.70
CA TYR A 231 -9.49 -6.12 -10.96
C TYR A 231 -9.04 -7.38 -10.23
N GLU A 232 -7.74 -7.45 -10.00
CA GLU A 232 -7.12 -8.48 -9.18
C GLU A 232 -6.10 -7.82 -8.27
N THR A 233 -6.07 -8.20 -7.00
CA THR A 233 -5.06 -7.72 -6.04
C THR A 233 -4.47 -8.87 -5.24
N ALA A 234 -3.16 -8.84 -5.04
CA ALA A 234 -2.50 -9.62 -4.01
C ALA A 234 -1.74 -8.74 -3.02
N ILE A 235 -1.72 -9.15 -1.77
CA ILE A 235 -0.94 -8.52 -0.71
C ILE A 235 0.28 -9.37 -0.41
N TYR A 236 1.43 -8.72 -0.27
CA TYR A 236 2.73 -9.35 -0.08
C TYR A 236 3.47 -8.79 1.13
N LYS A 237 4.28 -9.64 1.76
CA LYS A 237 5.41 -9.20 2.60
C LYS A 237 6.62 -9.04 1.71
N ILE A 238 7.00 -7.80 1.44
CA ILE A 238 8.07 -7.48 0.48
C ILE A 238 9.46 -7.64 1.09
N GLY A 239 9.57 -7.43 2.40
CA GLY A 239 10.83 -7.50 3.12
C GLY A 239 10.74 -6.84 4.48
N SER A 240 11.86 -6.41 5.03
CA SER A 240 11.88 -5.74 6.32
C SER A 240 12.93 -4.63 6.39
N PHE A 241 12.58 -3.53 7.06
CA PHE A 241 13.53 -2.48 7.39
C PHE A 241 14.33 -2.84 8.64
N THR A 242 15.64 -2.58 8.58
CA THR A 242 16.57 -2.74 9.70
C THR A 242 17.35 -1.45 9.92
N PHE A 243 17.73 -1.21 11.18
CA PHE A 243 18.40 0.03 11.56
C PHE A 243 19.74 -0.29 12.24
N LYS A 244 20.83 0.18 11.66
CA LYS A 244 22.17 -0.02 12.19
C LYS A 244 22.95 1.29 12.19
N ASN A 245 23.46 1.70 13.35
CA ASN A 245 24.22 2.96 13.49
C ASN A 245 23.48 4.17 12.89
N GLU A 246 22.16 4.24 13.12
CA GLU A 246 21.30 5.30 12.60
C GLU A 246 21.11 5.31 11.06
N ASN A 247 21.60 4.32 10.34
CA ASN A 247 21.29 4.10 8.93
C ASN A 247 20.13 3.12 8.81
N ILE A 248 19.26 3.38 7.85
CA ILE A 248 18.17 2.48 7.48
C ILE A 248 18.62 1.58 6.33
N ASN A 249 18.27 0.30 6.40
CA ASN A 249 18.53 -0.67 5.34
C ASN A 249 17.28 -1.50 5.11
N PHE A 250 17.07 -1.96 3.90
CA PHE A 250 15.98 -2.84 3.55
C PHE A 250 16.49 -4.22 3.14
N ASN A 251 15.93 -5.26 3.75
CA ASN A 251 16.21 -6.66 3.41
C ASN A 251 15.00 -7.20 2.63
N VAL A 252 15.17 -7.39 1.33
CA VAL A 252 14.14 -7.97 0.46
C VAL A 252 13.85 -9.40 0.88
N ALA A 253 12.59 -9.83 0.86
CA ALA A 253 12.22 -11.21 1.11
C ALA A 253 12.75 -12.13 0.00
N GLU A 254 13.17 -13.35 0.35
CA GLU A 254 13.69 -14.34 -0.62
C GLU A 254 12.64 -14.76 -1.65
N SER A 255 11.36 -14.65 -1.29
CA SER A 255 10.22 -14.93 -2.17
C SER A 255 9.00 -14.13 -1.72
N PHE A 256 8.04 -13.98 -2.62
CA PHE A 256 6.81 -13.23 -2.39
C PHE A 256 5.57 -14.14 -2.42
N PRO A 257 5.32 -14.95 -1.37
CA PRO A 257 4.06 -15.69 -1.27
C PRO A 257 2.91 -14.71 -1.05
N LYS A 258 1.81 -14.92 -1.78
CA LYS A 258 0.59 -14.12 -1.61
C LYS A 258 0.03 -14.34 -0.20
N GLN A 259 -0.12 -13.27 0.57
CA GLN A 259 -0.71 -13.32 1.91
C GLN A 259 -2.24 -13.23 1.83
N PHE A 260 -2.74 -12.35 0.93
CA PHE A 260 -4.16 -12.19 0.61
C PHE A 260 -4.31 -12.08 -0.90
N VAL A 261 -5.48 -12.49 -1.40
CA VAL A 261 -5.86 -12.34 -2.81
C VAL A 261 -7.30 -11.86 -2.87
N PHE A 262 -7.54 -10.81 -3.63
CA PHE A 262 -8.85 -10.25 -3.85
C PHE A 262 -9.16 -10.28 -5.35
N ALA A 263 -10.33 -10.81 -5.69
CA ALA A 263 -10.89 -10.75 -7.03
C ALA A 263 -11.93 -9.63 -7.09
N ASN A 264 -11.90 -8.86 -8.17
CA ASN A 264 -12.81 -7.73 -8.44
C ASN A 264 -12.61 -6.49 -7.54
N ASN A 265 -11.52 -6.42 -6.79
CA ASN A 265 -11.17 -5.26 -5.98
C ASN A 265 -9.76 -4.79 -6.32
N LYS A 266 -9.62 -3.50 -6.62
CA LYS A 266 -8.36 -2.81 -6.86
C LYS A 266 -7.91 -2.15 -5.55
N VAL A 267 -7.17 -2.90 -4.71
CA VAL A 267 -6.70 -2.40 -3.42
C VAL A 267 -5.51 -1.49 -3.64
N GLU A 268 -5.75 -0.20 -3.63
CA GLU A 268 -4.75 0.86 -3.78
C GLU A 268 -4.49 1.63 -2.48
N ALA A 269 -5.11 1.20 -1.38
CA ALA A 269 -4.84 1.76 -0.07
C ALA A 269 -4.80 0.65 0.98
N LEU A 270 -3.74 0.60 1.78
CA LEU A 270 -3.63 -0.33 2.90
C LEU A 270 -2.96 0.34 4.10
N THR A 271 -3.37 -0.05 5.31
CA THR A 271 -2.66 0.34 6.53
C THR A 271 -2.66 -0.79 7.55
N VAL A 272 -1.59 -0.88 8.33
CA VAL A 272 -1.34 -1.97 9.29
C VAL A 272 -1.50 -1.44 10.72
N ILE A 273 -2.49 -1.94 11.45
CA ILE A 273 -2.80 -1.49 12.80
C ILE A 273 -2.99 -2.69 13.73
N ASN A 274 -2.24 -2.75 14.82
CA ASN A 274 -2.47 -3.74 15.90
C ASN A 274 -2.67 -5.18 15.36
N ASN A 275 -1.80 -5.63 14.46
CA ASN A 275 -1.86 -6.94 13.80
C ASN A 275 -3.11 -7.14 12.91
N LYS A 276 -3.71 -6.09 12.43
CA LYS A 276 -4.75 -6.11 11.40
C LYS A 276 -4.31 -5.28 10.21
N ILE A 277 -4.76 -5.65 9.05
CA ILE A 277 -4.59 -4.84 7.85
C ILE A 277 -5.95 -4.31 7.44
N VAL A 278 -6.03 -3.02 7.22
CA VAL A 278 -7.18 -2.37 6.62
C VAL A 278 -6.87 -2.16 5.16
N PHE A 279 -7.81 -2.53 4.30
CA PHE A 279 -7.72 -2.39 2.86
C PHE A 279 -8.80 -1.43 2.38
N ALA A 280 -8.48 -0.56 1.45
CA ALA A 280 -9.49 0.22 0.75
C ALA A 280 -9.22 0.20 -0.77
N THR A 281 -10.25 0.45 -1.56
CA THR A 281 -10.18 0.25 -3.00
C THR A 281 -10.35 1.54 -3.78
N ASP A 282 -9.62 1.62 -4.89
CA ASP A 282 -9.93 2.44 -6.04
C ASP A 282 -10.47 1.53 -7.16
N ASP A 283 -11.75 1.19 -7.07
CA ASP A 283 -12.41 0.37 -8.07
C ASP A 283 -12.92 1.21 -9.26
N GLU A 284 -12.34 2.40 -9.46
CA GLU A 284 -12.59 3.32 -10.58
C GLU A 284 -14.11 3.61 -10.74
N ASN A 285 -14.69 3.28 -11.90
CA ASN A 285 -16.14 3.47 -12.14
C ASN A 285 -17.03 2.62 -11.23
N LEU A 286 -16.48 1.64 -10.51
CA LEU A 286 -17.24 0.82 -9.56
C LEU A 286 -17.22 1.40 -8.14
N GLY A 287 -16.42 2.45 -7.90
CA GLY A 287 -16.40 3.22 -6.65
C GLY A 287 -15.36 2.73 -5.64
N ALA A 288 -15.75 2.64 -4.37
CA ALA A 288 -14.85 2.31 -3.27
C ALA A 288 -15.49 1.41 -2.22
N ALA A 289 -14.68 0.56 -1.64
CA ALA A 289 -15.02 -0.30 -0.50
C ALA A 289 -13.86 -0.36 0.50
N ILE A 290 -14.17 -0.73 1.74
CA ILE A 290 -13.19 -0.96 2.81
C ILE A 290 -13.34 -2.36 3.38
N ASN A 291 -12.25 -2.98 3.78
CA ASN A 291 -12.20 -4.27 4.45
C ASN A 291 -11.17 -4.27 5.57
N ILE A 292 -11.43 -5.00 6.64
CA ILE A 292 -10.49 -5.17 7.75
C ILE A 292 -10.20 -6.66 7.90
N SER A 293 -8.93 -7.06 7.83
CA SER A 293 -8.54 -8.44 8.12
C SER A 293 -8.92 -8.81 9.57
N ILE A 294 -9.59 -9.96 9.76
CA ILE A 294 -10.17 -10.32 11.06
C ILE A 294 -9.14 -10.89 12.01
N ASP A 295 -8.10 -11.55 11.52
CA ASP A 295 -7.09 -12.18 12.37
C ASP A 295 -5.68 -11.82 11.94
N GLY A 296 -4.82 -11.70 12.95
CA GLY A 296 -3.40 -11.42 12.80
C GLY A 296 -2.71 -12.41 11.88
N TYR A 297 -1.85 -11.89 11.08
CA TYR A 297 -0.95 -12.57 10.15
C TYR A 297 0.28 -13.16 10.86
#